data_44f575b2cd5b68513c0fddc7e9bf79f9
#
_entry.id   44f575b2cd5b68513c0fddc7e9bf79f9
#
_cell.length_a   1.000
_cell.length_b   1.000
_cell.length_c   1.000
_cell.angle_alpha   90.00
_cell.angle_beta   90.00
_cell.angle_gamma   90.00
#
_symmetry.space_group_name_H-M   'P 1'
#
loop_
_entity.id
_entity.type
_entity.pdbx_description
1 polymer ?
#
loop_
_entity_poly.entity_id
_entity_poly.type
_entity_poly.pdbx_seq_one_letter_code
_entity_poly.pdbx_strand_id
1 'polypeptide(L)'
;MTTSEQSSQPTYGIHLKRDVMIPMRDGVRLATDIYLPCHGDGTVVGHTEKVPALLIRTSYDKTAPEWDDVFPYYVRRGYAFVIQDLRSRFRSEGDGSYFHTANPWEGDDGFDTVEWLAT
;
A
#
# COMPACT_ATOMS: atom_id res chain seq x y z
N MET A 1 -13.16 6.74 -31.71
CA MET A 1 -12.09 6.82 -30.74
C MET A 1 -12.21 5.69 -29.76
N THR A 2 -11.12 5.21 -29.35
CA THR A 2 -11.09 4.12 -28.41
C THR A 2 -11.01 4.66 -27.00
N THR A 3 -11.44 3.84 -26.05
CA THR A 3 -11.29 4.20 -24.65
C THR A 3 -9.84 4.35 -24.23
N SER A 4 -8.90 3.78 -25.00
CA SER A 4 -7.48 3.89 -24.66
C SER A 4 -6.99 5.33 -24.68
N GLU A 5 -7.60 6.20 -25.46
CA GLU A 5 -7.22 7.60 -25.45
C GLU A 5 -7.59 8.29 -24.14
N GLN A 6 -8.59 7.76 -23.45
CA GLN A 6 -9.07 8.32 -22.19
C GLN A 6 -8.57 7.53 -21.00
N SER A 7 -7.97 6.39 -21.22
CA SER A 7 -7.41 5.57 -20.17
C SER A 7 -6.03 6.06 -19.80
N SER A 8 -5.66 5.88 -18.54
CA SER A 8 -4.30 6.15 -18.11
C SER A 8 -3.33 5.26 -18.88
N GLN A 9 -2.23 5.82 -19.28
CA GLN A 9 -1.19 5.09 -19.98
C GLN A 9 -0.08 4.67 -19.00
N PRO A 10 0.59 3.54 -19.23
CA PRO A 10 1.65 3.07 -18.35
C PRO A 10 2.94 3.85 -18.58
N THR A 11 2.98 5.08 -18.08
CA THR A 11 4.09 6.00 -18.36
C THR A 11 5.10 6.11 -17.23
N TYR A 12 4.81 5.53 -16.06
CA TYR A 12 5.68 5.67 -14.90
C TYR A 12 6.44 4.38 -14.62
N GLY A 13 7.61 4.55 -14.00
CA GLY A 13 8.31 3.46 -13.36
C GLY A 13 7.76 3.23 -11.96
N ILE A 14 8.38 2.31 -11.24
CA ILE A 14 7.91 1.90 -9.91
C ILE A 14 9.04 2.09 -8.90
N HIS A 15 8.74 2.79 -7.81
CA HIS A 15 9.62 2.93 -6.68
C HIS A 15 8.97 2.23 -5.48
N LEU A 16 9.69 1.29 -4.88
CA LEU A 16 9.16 0.50 -3.76
C LEU A 16 9.82 0.92 -2.45
N LYS A 17 9.01 1.19 -1.46
CA LYS A 17 9.44 1.30 -0.07
C LYS A 17 8.88 0.10 0.67
N ARG A 18 9.75 -0.84 1.05
CA ARG A 18 9.32 -2.08 1.68
C ARG A 18 9.37 -1.95 3.20
N ASP A 19 8.40 -2.59 3.85
CA ASP A 19 8.35 -2.70 5.31
C ASP A 19 8.40 -1.34 6.02
N VAL A 20 7.62 -0.38 5.49
CA VAL A 20 7.39 0.86 6.20
C VAL A 20 6.50 0.54 7.40
N MET A 21 7.02 0.75 8.60
CA MET A 21 6.32 0.38 9.82
C MET A 21 5.45 1.55 10.27
N ILE A 22 4.15 1.45 10.01
CA ILE A 22 3.20 2.50 10.32
C ILE A 22 2.66 2.28 11.73
N PRO A 23 2.85 3.25 12.64
CA PRO A 23 2.37 3.08 14.03
C PRO A 23 0.86 3.30 14.12
N MET A 24 0.21 2.39 14.82
CA MET A 24 -1.19 2.55 15.17
C MET A 24 -1.29 3.34 16.47
N ARG A 25 -2.50 3.75 16.83
CA ARG A 25 -2.72 4.58 18.03
C ARG A 25 -2.24 3.94 19.32
N ASP A 26 -2.19 2.62 19.37
CA ASP A 26 -1.72 1.89 20.56
C ASP A 26 -0.21 1.57 20.50
N GLY A 27 0.50 2.04 19.47
CA GLY A 27 1.92 1.84 19.34
C GLY A 27 2.32 0.60 18.57
N VAL A 28 1.41 -0.31 18.28
CA VAL A 28 1.70 -1.47 17.42
C VAL A 28 1.97 -0.98 16.01
N ARG A 29 3.02 -1.49 15.38
CA ARG A 29 3.41 -1.03 14.04
C ARG A 29 3.06 -2.07 12.99
N LEU A 30 2.49 -1.62 11.89
CA LEU A 30 2.07 -2.51 10.82
C LEU A 30 2.97 -2.34 9.61
N ALA A 31 3.49 -3.47 9.13
CA ALA A 31 4.42 -3.48 8.00
C ALA A 31 3.67 -3.21 6.70
N THR A 32 4.14 -2.22 5.97
CA THR A 32 3.45 -1.71 4.80
C THR A 32 4.44 -1.56 3.66
N ASP A 33 4.09 -2.07 2.49
CA ASP A 33 4.85 -1.84 1.27
C ASP A 33 4.17 -0.74 0.49
N ILE A 34 4.94 0.27 0.11
CA ILE A 34 4.41 1.42 -0.61
C ILE A 34 5.08 1.47 -1.98
N TYR A 35 4.28 1.30 -3.03
CA TYR A 35 4.74 1.37 -4.41
C TYR A 35 4.32 2.73 -4.95
N LEU A 36 5.29 3.53 -5.36
CA LEU A 36 5.04 4.88 -5.86
C LEU A 36 5.45 4.98 -7.32
N PRO A 37 4.70 5.74 -8.12
CA PRO A 37 5.13 5.99 -9.48
C PRO A 37 6.36 6.88 -9.49
N CYS A 38 7.26 6.66 -10.44
CA CYS A 38 8.41 7.53 -10.63
C CYS A 38 8.55 7.91 -12.08
N HIS A 39 9.14 9.08 -12.29
CA HIS A 39 9.42 9.60 -13.63
C HIS A 39 10.59 8.83 -14.26
N GLY A 40 10.78 9.03 -15.56
CA GLY A 40 11.87 8.38 -16.28
C GLY A 40 13.25 8.72 -15.76
N ASP A 41 13.40 9.85 -15.08
CA ASP A 41 14.67 10.25 -14.46
C ASP A 41 14.84 9.71 -13.03
N GLY A 42 13.88 8.89 -12.57
CA GLY A 42 13.93 8.30 -11.23
C GLY A 42 13.28 9.13 -10.13
N THR A 43 12.79 10.31 -10.43
CA THR A 43 12.13 11.17 -9.43
C THR A 43 10.80 10.56 -9.03
N VAL A 44 10.59 10.38 -7.72
CA VAL A 44 9.36 9.82 -7.19
C VAL A 44 8.24 10.85 -7.24
N VAL A 45 7.13 10.51 -7.89
CA VAL A 45 6.05 11.46 -8.13
C VAL A 45 5.42 11.94 -6.83
N GLY A 46 5.20 11.03 -5.88
CA GLY A 46 4.51 11.36 -4.64
C GLY A 46 5.21 12.35 -3.72
N HIS A 47 6.45 12.73 -4.04
CA HIS A 47 7.19 13.69 -3.20
C HIS A 47 6.81 15.14 -3.48
N THR A 48 6.42 15.44 -4.70
CA THR A 48 6.17 16.83 -5.11
C THR A 48 4.73 17.07 -5.51
N GLU A 49 3.97 16.03 -5.74
CA GLU A 49 2.59 16.15 -6.17
C GLU A 49 1.77 15.02 -5.54
N LYS A 50 0.50 15.28 -5.36
CA LYS A 50 -0.41 14.27 -4.80
C LYS A 50 -0.79 13.27 -5.87
N VAL A 51 -0.88 12.01 -5.47
CA VAL A 51 -1.32 10.94 -6.35
C VAL A 51 -2.43 10.17 -5.65
N PRO A 52 -3.39 9.64 -6.41
CA PRO A 52 -4.39 8.77 -5.80
C PRO A 52 -3.73 7.48 -5.31
N ALA A 53 -4.23 6.95 -4.22
CA ALA A 53 -3.66 5.76 -3.62
C ALA A 53 -4.70 4.67 -3.49
N LEU A 54 -4.28 3.44 -3.74
CA LEU A 54 -5.08 2.25 -3.47
C LEU A 54 -4.46 1.56 -2.27
N LEU A 55 -5.26 1.33 -1.24
CA LEU A 55 -4.81 0.66 -0.03
C LEU A 55 -5.43 -0.71 0.05
N ILE A 56 -4.59 -1.72 0.19
CA ILE A 56 -4.99 -3.09 0.44
C ILE A 56 -4.41 -3.53 1.77
N ARG A 57 -5.23 -4.14 2.60
CA ARG A 57 -4.81 -4.69 3.89
C ARG A 57 -5.11 -6.17 3.87
N THR A 58 -4.09 -7.00 4.14
CA THR A 58 -4.20 -8.43 3.90
C THR A 58 -3.70 -9.24 5.10
N SER A 59 -4.37 -10.36 5.37
CA SER A 59 -3.92 -11.34 6.34
C SER A 59 -3.10 -12.47 5.69
N TYR A 60 -2.84 -12.37 4.37
CA TYR A 60 -2.23 -13.46 3.61
C TYR A 60 -0.91 -13.06 2.95
N ASP A 61 -0.14 -12.21 3.59
CA ASP A 61 1.20 -11.81 3.15
C ASP A 61 1.19 -10.77 2.02
N LYS A 62 1.64 -9.57 2.37
CA LYS A 62 1.74 -8.47 1.41
C LYS A 62 2.76 -8.72 0.29
N THR A 63 3.64 -9.72 0.48
CA THR A 63 4.64 -10.06 -0.53
C THR A 63 4.24 -11.27 -1.36
N ALA A 64 3.00 -11.74 -1.24
CA ALA A 64 2.53 -12.89 -2.00
C ALA A 64 2.66 -12.63 -3.51
N PRO A 65 3.06 -13.65 -4.30
CA PRO A 65 3.36 -13.45 -5.71
C PRO A 65 2.19 -12.92 -6.54
N GLU A 66 0.96 -13.20 -6.13
CA GLU A 66 -0.20 -12.73 -6.89
C GLU A 66 -0.29 -11.21 -6.96
N TRP A 67 0.32 -10.49 -6.01
CA TRP A 67 0.32 -9.02 -6.05
C TRP A 67 1.24 -8.48 -7.14
N ASP A 68 2.21 -9.28 -7.59
CA ASP A 68 3.15 -8.86 -8.63
C ASP A 68 2.47 -8.61 -9.97
N ASP A 69 1.28 -9.17 -10.17
CA ASP A 69 0.50 -8.92 -11.37
C ASP A 69 -0.48 -7.76 -11.19
N VAL A 70 -0.67 -7.29 -9.96
CA VAL A 70 -1.67 -6.27 -9.65
C VAL A 70 -1.07 -4.89 -9.55
N PHE A 71 -0.04 -4.72 -8.70
CA PHE A 71 0.46 -3.37 -8.41
C PHE A 71 1.06 -2.67 -9.64
N PRO A 72 1.75 -3.36 -10.57
CA PRO A 72 2.36 -2.64 -11.69
C PRO A 72 1.33 -1.95 -12.57
N TYR A 73 0.17 -2.56 -12.75
CA TYR A 73 -0.88 -1.96 -13.56
C TYR A 73 -1.23 -0.56 -13.06
N TYR A 74 -1.44 -0.43 -11.75
CA TYR A 74 -1.85 0.84 -11.17
C TYR A 74 -0.71 1.82 -11.03
N VAL A 75 0.45 1.34 -10.58
CA VAL A 75 1.58 2.24 -10.31
C VAL A 75 2.10 2.87 -11.59
N ARG A 76 2.20 2.07 -12.65
CA ARG A 76 2.67 2.59 -13.94
C ARG A 76 1.73 3.61 -14.54
N ARG A 77 0.50 3.69 -14.03
CA ARG A 77 -0.51 4.65 -14.49
C ARG A 77 -0.70 5.81 -13.53
N GLY A 78 0.19 5.95 -12.56
CA GLY A 78 0.22 7.13 -11.70
C GLY A 78 -0.45 6.97 -10.34
N TYR A 79 -0.83 5.75 -9.96
CA TYR A 79 -1.40 5.50 -8.64
C TYR A 79 -0.31 5.05 -7.67
N ALA A 80 -0.42 5.47 -6.42
CA ALA A 80 0.31 4.80 -5.35
C ALA A 80 -0.44 3.51 -5.01
N PHE A 81 0.30 2.44 -4.81
CA PHE A 81 -0.29 1.16 -4.40
C PHE A 81 0.31 0.79 -3.06
N VAL A 82 -0.54 0.68 -2.06
CA VAL A 82 -0.11 0.46 -0.67
C VAL A 82 -0.71 -0.86 -0.21
N ILE A 83 0.13 -1.78 0.22
CA ILE A 83 -0.34 -3.06 0.72
C ILE A 83 0.26 -3.32 2.10
N GLN A 84 -0.57 -3.64 3.06
CA GLN A 84 -0.21 -3.74 4.46
C GLN A 84 -0.58 -5.10 5.02
N ASP A 85 0.35 -5.70 5.77
CA ASP A 85 0.04 -6.88 6.56
C ASP A 85 -0.81 -6.46 7.74
N LEU A 86 -1.90 -7.18 7.97
CA LEU A 86 -2.75 -6.91 9.11
C LEU A 86 -2.02 -7.15 10.42
N ARG A 87 -2.52 -6.54 11.48
CA ARG A 87 -2.00 -6.70 12.84
C ARG A 87 -1.81 -8.17 13.15
N SER A 88 -0.68 -8.50 13.75
CA SER A 88 -0.32 -9.85 14.16
C SER A 88 -0.04 -10.81 13.00
N ARG A 89 0.07 -10.31 11.77
CA ARG A 89 0.34 -11.15 10.60
C ARG A 89 1.66 -10.77 9.96
N PHE A 90 2.38 -11.81 9.54
CA PHE A 90 3.62 -11.71 8.76
C PHE A 90 4.61 -10.69 9.34
N ARG A 91 4.83 -9.56 8.68
CA ARG A 91 5.83 -8.57 9.11
C ARG A 91 5.28 -7.52 10.08
N SER A 92 3.96 -7.49 10.26
CA SER A 92 3.34 -6.57 11.21
C SER A 92 3.49 -7.07 12.63
N GLU A 93 3.52 -6.13 13.57
CA GLU A 93 3.57 -6.45 14.99
C GLU A 93 2.19 -6.85 15.51
N GLY A 94 2.16 -7.35 16.72
CA GLY A 94 0.97 -7.82 17.39
C GLY A 94 1.22 -9.18 18.02
N ASP A 95 0.20 -9.71 18.70
CA ASP A 95 0.38 -10.94 19.47
C ASP A 95 -0.05 -12.22 18.74
N GLY A 96 -0.53 -12.09 17.51
CA GLY A 96 -0.90 -13.24 16.69
C GLY A 96 -2.25 -13.82 16.99
N SER A 97 -3.02 -13.26 17.91
CA SER A 97 -4.23 -13.90 18.43
C SER A 97 -5.46 -13.75 17.52
N TYR A 98 -5.40 -12.91 16.49
CA TYR A 98 -6.61 -12.54 15.73
C TYR A 98 -6.67 -13.14 14.34
N PHE A 99 -5.94 -14.21 14.08
CA PHE A 99 -5.93 -14.77 12.72
C PHE A 99 -7.28 -15.37 12.33
N HIS A 100 -7.88 -16.13 13.25
CA HIS A 100 -9.13 -16.85 12.97
C HIS A 100 -10.36 -16.20 13.57
N THR A 101 -10.19 -15.07 14.24
CA THR A 101 -11.31 -14.39 14.89
C THR A 101 -11.34 -12.93 14.43
N ALA A 102 -12.48 -12.29 14.64
CA ALA A 102 -12.59 -10.88 14.30
C ALA A 102 -11.58 -10.07 15.12
N ASN A 103 -10.78 -9.29 14.42
CA ASN A 103 -9.83 -8.40 15.06
C ASN A 103 -10.58 -7.14 15.52
N PRO A 104 -10.66 -6.88 16.84
CA PRO A 104 -11.39 -5.70 17.32
C PRO A 104 -10.72 -4.38 16.94
N TRP A 105 -9.46 -4.44 16.50
CA TRP A 105 -8.70 -3.25 16.12
C TRP A 105 -8.83 -2.91 14.63
N GLU A 106 -9.52 -3.74 13.85
CA GLU A 106 -9.42 -3.64 12.39
C GLU A 106 -9.92 -2.29 11.86
N GLY A 107 -11.04 -1.81 12.37
CA GLY A 107 -11.55 -0.51 11.94
C GLY A 107 -10.59 0.63 12.31
N ASP A 108 -10.07 0.60 13.51
CA ASP A 108 -9.13 1.63 13.98
C ASP A 108 -7.81 1.55 13.24
N ASP A 109 -7.31 0.34 12.98
CA ASP A 109 -6.06 0.16 12.24
C ASP A 109 -6.19 0.69 10.81
N GLY A 110 -7.32 0.42 10.16
CA GLY A 110 -7.57 0.96 8.83
C GLY A 110 -7.61 2.48 8.84
N PHE A 111 -8.31 3.06 9.79
CA PHE A 111 -8.39 4.51 9.92
C PHE A 111 -7.01 5.13 10.16
N ASP A 112 -6.26 4.57 11.12
CA ASP A 112 -4.94 5.09 11.46
C ASP A 112 -3.98 5.01 10.29
N THR A 113 -4.06 3.95 9.49
CA THR A 113 -3.24 3.80 8.30
C THR A 113 -3.56 4.87 7.27
N VAL A 114 -4.85 5.11 7.01
CA VAL A 114 -5.27 6.13 6.04
C VAL A 114 -4.79 7.51 6.50
N GLU A 115 -4.95 7.83 7.78
CA GLU A 115 -4.51 9.12 8.31
C GLU A 115 -2.99 9.29 8.17
N TRP A 116 -2.25 8.24 8.45
CA TRP A 116 -0.79 8.30 8.32
C TRP A 116 -0.37 8.54 6.87
N LEU A 117 -1.02 7.83 5.93
CA LEU A 117 -0.70 7.97 4.51
C LEU A 117 -1.04 9.36 3.97
N ALA A 118 -2.01 10.03 4.56
CA ALA A 118 -2.43 11.35 4.12
C ALA A 118 -1.49 12.48 4.58
N THR A 119 -0.55 12.18 5.45
CA THR A 119 0.43 13.19 5.90
C THR A 119 1.72 13.19 5.06
#